data_73fa59aa74b4cd59e4ea6e5c20aab651
#
_entry.id   73fa59aa74b4cd59e4ea6e5c20aab651
#
_cell.length_a   1.000
_cell.length_b   1.000
_cell.length_c   1.000
_cell.angle_alpha   90.00
_cell.angle_beta   90.00
_cell.angle_gamma   90.00
#
_symmetry.space_group_name_H-M   'P 1'
#
loop_
_entity.id
_entity.type
_entity.pdbx_description
1 polymer ?
#
loop_
_entity_poly.entity_id
_entity_poly.type
_entity_poly.pdbx_seq_one_letter_code
_entity_poly.pdbx_strand_id
1 'polypeptide(L)'
;MIRNTDCVVADKLYQKGGFHRLVGHLRTNLAFTAVAIASVLLSGAVLFGYLSTAPTALTLRLGFFPNVTHAQALYGVATGAYERALHQGLGIDFLVQPQAFNAGPAAIQALLSNHVDVVFVGPSPTLNGLSVAPDVLRVIAGVSSGGALFVAQPSLSLTTDADFSGRKFATPQWGNTQDIALKHYLLVRGHRTLDEGGDVDVINAANPEILTLFKLGQIDGAWVPEPWGTRLIQEANAKVILDERDLWPGRQFVTTQLVTTKRYLERHPDVITSFLRTYVNLTLQLQRATASDLRIINDEIYNLTTSRLKQETITAAFGNFNVTYDPIAASLGTYLAWSQELGFLSRDVQPGSLYDLSLLNQVLNEKGLPPVSGR
;
A
#
# COMPACT_ATOMS: atom_id res chain seq x y z
N MET A 1 -15.90 89.73 -10.42
CA MET A 1 -16.09 90.40 -9.07
C MET A 1 -15.55 89.42 -8.05
N ILE A 2 -14.71 89.94 -7.13
CA ILE A 2 -14.14 89.35 -5.93
C ILE A 2 -12.79 88.66 -6.15
N ARG A 3 -11.78 89.42 -6.03
CA ARG A 3 -10.85 89.95 -5.01
C ARG A 3 -9.98 88.93 -4.32
N ASN A 4 -8.71 88.98 -4.75
CA ASN A 4 -7.45 88.93 -4.00
C ASN A 4 -7.57 88.93 -2.47
N THR A 5 -7.07 87.93 -1.83
CA THR A 5 -6.39 87.95 -0.52
C THR A 5 -5.70 86.60 -0.28
N ASP A 6 -4.50 86.45 -0.79
CA ASP A 6 -3.56 85.35 -0.32
C ASP A 6 -2.12 85.60 -0.80
N CYS A 7 -1.64 86.76 -0.50
CA CYS A 7 -0.25 87.17 -0.81
C CYS A 7 0.48 87.75 0.35
N VAL A 8 0.33 87.26 1.60
CA VAL A 8 1.04 87.83 2.78
C VAL A 8 1.52 86.77 3.78
N VAL A 9 1.61 85.53 3.44
CA VAL A 9 2.12 84.49 4.38
C VAL A 9 3.46 83.91 3.93
N ALA A 10 4.00 84.25 2.77
CA ALA A 10 5.22 83.65 2.24
C ALA A 10 6.55 84.25 2.70
N ASP A 11 6.54 85.39 3.45
CA ASP A 11 7.79 86.13 3.69
C ASP A 11 8.28 86.14 5.17
N LYS A 12 7.80 85.26 6.01
CA LYS A 12 8.27 85.19 7.44
C LYS A 12 8.94 83.89 7.85
N LEU A 13 9.24 83.00 6.92
CA LEU A 13 9.95 81.71 7.24
C LEU A 13 11.37 81.58 6.69
N TYR A 14 11.95 82.74 6.25
CA TYR A 14 13.34 82.71 5.74
C TYR A 14 14.28 83.39 6.73
N GLN A 15 14.25 82.99 8.01
CA GLN A 15 15.31 83.37 8.97
C GLN A 15 15.73 82.18 9.82
N LYS A 16 16.89 81.67 9.44
CA LYS A 16 17.92 81.07 10.28
C LYS A 16 17.58 79.85 11.09
N GLY A 17 18.16 78.71 10.69
CA GLY A 17 18.61 77.65 11.61
C GLY A 17 17.73 76.37 11.75
N GLY A 18 16.45 76.44 11.33
CA GLY A 18 15.55 75.27 11.52
C GLY A 18 15.67 74.21 10.47
N PHE A 19 16.00 74.56 9.24
CA PHE A 19 15.99 73.61 8.11
C PHE A 19 17.16 72.64 8.15
N HIS A 20 18.34 72.99 8.63
CA HIS A 20 19.49 72.07 8.76
C HIS A 20 19.30 71.05 9.88
N ARG A 21 18.61 71.40 10.99
CA ARG A 21 18.32 70.37 12.02
C ARG A 21 17.22 69.39 11.62
N LEU A 22 16.18 69.88 10.88
CA LEU A 22 15.13 68.93 10.40
C LEU A 22 15.65 67.92 9.36
N VAL A 23 16.49 68.39 8.43
CA VAL A 23 17.12 67.54 7.42
C VAL A 23 18.13 66.55 8.04
N GLY A 24 18.83 66.96 9.13
CA GLY A 24 19.72 66.09 9.89
C GLY A 24 18.96 64.93 10.58
N HIS A 25 17.85 65.25 11.26
CA HIS A 25 17.02 64.23 11.91
C HIS A 25 16.30 63.33 10.93
N LEU A 26 15.87 63.84 9.77
CA LEU A 26 15.29 63.00 8.70
C LEU A 26 16.34 62.01 8.10
N ARG A 27 17.58 62.47 7.88
CA ARG A 27 18.67 61.62 7.37
C ARG A 27 19.11 60.59 8.36
N THR A 28 19.21 60.89 9.66
CA THR A 28 19.54 59.91 10.71
C THR A 28 18.42 58.91 10.90
N ASN A 29 17.16 59.32 10.89
CA ASN A 29 16.03 58.39 10.97
C ASN A 29 15.94 57.46 9.74
N LEU A 30 16.19 57.95 8.52
CA LEU A 30 16.26 57.16 7.31
C LEU A 30 17.42 56.16 7.34
N ALA A 31 18.59 56.54 7.86
CA ALA A 31 19.72 55.64 8.02
C ALA A 31 19.43 54.51 9.04
N PHE A 32 18.81 54.84 10.20
CA PHE A 32 18.40 53.87 11.20
C PHE A 32 17.33 52.92 10.69
N THR A 33 16.32 53.42 9.92
CA THR A 33 15.30 52.57 9.30
C THR A 33 15.89 51.66 8.23
N ALA A 34 16.82 52.13 7.41
CA ALA A 34 17.48 51.30 6.40
C ALA A 34 18.33 50.18 7.01
N VAL A 35 19.07 50.47 8.12
CA VAL A 35 19.84 49.47 8.86
C VAL A 35 18.90 48.46 9.52
N ALA A 36 17.78 48.88 10.10
CA ALA A 36 16.80 47.97 10.71
C ALA A 36 16.16 47.04 9.66
N ILE A 37 15.79 47.56 8.49
CA ILE A 37 15.26 46.77 7.38
C ILE A 37 16.32 45.78 6.84
N ALA A 38 17.56 46.22 6.65
CA ALA A 38 18.66 45.38 6.22
C ALA A 38 18.93 44.26 7.21
N SER A 39 18.87 44.54 8.53
CA SER A 39 19.05 43.54 9.59
C SER A 39 17.92 42.50 9.59
N VAL A 40 16.68 42.90 9.38
CA VAL A 40 15.51 42.00 9.28
C VAL A 40 15.60 41.16 8.01
N LEU A 41 16.01 41.72 6.88
CA LEU A 41 16.21 40.98 5.64
C LEU A 41 17.39 39.97 5.73
N LEU A 42 18.50 40.38 6.38
CA LEU A 42 19.64 39.48 6.60
C LEU A 42 19.26 38.36 7.55
N SER A 43 18.55 38.65 8.64
CA SER A 43 18.05 37.65 9.59
C SER A 43 17.04 36.71 8.93
N GLY A 44 16.16 37.23 8.08
CA GLY A 44 15.21 36.47 7.28
C GLY A 44 15.91 35.54 6.26
N ALA A 45 16.93 36.04 5.57
CA ALA A 45 17.71 35.27 4.60
C ALA A 45 18.53 34.15 5.29
N VAL A 46 19.11 34.42 6.47
CA VAL A 46 19.82 33.41 7.26
C VAL A 46 18.84 32.35 7.80
N LEU A 47 17.68 32.76 8.31
CA LEU A 47 16.65 31.83 8.77
C LEU A 47 16.07 31.00 7.61
N PHE A 48 15.84 31.61 6.46
CA PHE A 48 15.41 30.90 5.24
C PHE A 48 16.47 29.94 4.71
N GLY A 49 17.75 30.34 4.75
CA GLY A 49 18.89 29.45 4.44
C GLY A 49 18.98 28.26 5.41
N TYR A 50 18.79 28.47 6.71
CA TYR A 50 18.75 27.40 7.70
C TYR A 50 17.55 26.46 7.53
N LEU A 51 16.38 26.98 7.19
CA LEU A 51 15.17 26.18 6.92
C LEU A 51 15.24 25.43 5.58
N SER A 52 16.02 25.94 4.62
CA SER A 52 16.22 25.31 3.30
C SER A 52 17.32 24.25 3.29
N THR A 53 18.16 24.17 4.32
CA THR A 53 19.26 23.20 4.44
C THR A 53 18.98 22.05 5.41
N ALA A 54 17.75 21.95 5.95
CA ALA A 54 17.35 20.71 6.59
C ALA A 54 17.42 19.59 5.52
N PRO A 55 18.26 18.57 5.69
CA PRO A 55 18.29 17.46 4.73
C PRO A 55 16.88 16.91 4.68
N THR A 56 16.24 17.00 3.52
CA THR A 56 14.97 16.34 3.30
C THR A 56 15.23 14.86 3.46
N ALA A 57 14.75 14.28 4.56
CA ALA A 57 14.84 12.84 4.78
C ALA A 57 14.27 12.14 3.53
N LEU A 58 15.04 11.23 2.97
CA LEU A 58 14.53 10.42 1.87
C LEU A 58 13.39 9.57 2.40
N THR A 59 12.36 9.37 1.58
CA THR A 59 11.15 8.66 2.01
C THR A 59 10.91 7.45 1.13
N LEU A 60 10.65 6.29 1.75
CA LEU A 60 10.08 5.12 1.11
C LEU A 60 8.59 5.04 1.44
N ARG A 61 7.73 5.27 0.44
CA ARG A 61 6.28 5.15 0.58
C ARG A 61 5.88 3.69 0.37
N LEU A 62 5.44 3.04 1.45
CA LEU A 62 5.18 1.61 1.50
C LEU A 62 3.68 1.32 1.58
N GLY A 63 3.12 0.76 0.50
CA GLY A 63 1.72 0.36 0.42
C GLY A 63 1.50 -1.07 0.89
N PHE A 64 0.45 -1.32 1.69
CA PHE A 64 0.06 -2.66 2.14
C PHE A 64 -1.38 -2.69 2.66
N PHE A 65 -1.87 -3.87 3.07
CA PHE A 65 -3.21 -4.02 3.64
C PHE A 65 -3.11 -4.46 5.10
N PRO A 66 -4.08 -4.08 5.96
CA PRO A 66 -4.14 -4.54 7.34
C PRO A 66 -4.65 -6.00 7.42
N ASN A 67 -4.03 -6.89 6.64
CA ASN A 67 -4.29 -8.32 6.57
C ASN A 67 -3.07 -9.09 7.05
N VAL A 68 -3.25 -10.21 7.74
CA VAL A 68 -2.14 -11.04 8.22
C VAL A 68 -1.27 -11.60 7.08
N THR A 69 -1.82 -11.73 5.87
CA THR A 69 -1.07 -12.10 4.66
C THR A 69 -0.04 -11.06 4.22
N HIS A 70 -0.03 -9.87 4.86
CA HIS A 70 0.96 -8.78 4.70
C HIS A 70 1.86 -8.66 5.93
N ALA A 71 2.12 -9.75 6.63
CA ALA A 71 2.77 -9.80 7.94
C ALA A 71 4.13 -9.07 7.98
N GLN A 72 4.96 -9.19 6.94
CA GLN A 72 6.27 -8.54 6.88
C GLN A 72 6.15 -7.01 6.83
N ALA A 73 5.12 -6.47 6.14
CA ALA A 73 4.86 -5.03 6.15
C ALA A 73 4.41 -4.56 7.53
N LEU A 74 3.39 -5.21 8.10
CA LEU A 74 2.84 -4.87 9.41
C LEU A 74 3.91 -4.92 10.50
N TYR A 75 4.67 -6.01 10.57
CA TYR A 75 5.72 -6.19 11.55
C TYR A 75 6.87 -5.20 11.37
N GLY A 76 7.32 -5.00 10.12
CA GLY A 76 8.43 -4.12 9.79
C GLY A 76 8.14 -2.65 10.06
N VAL A 77 6.89 -2.20 9.82
CA VAL A 77 6.40 -0.86 10.15
C VAL A 77 6.26 -0.71 11.67
N ALA A 78 5.53 -1.60 12.33
CA ALA A 78 5.31 -1.54 13.77
C ALA A 78 6.61 -1.49 14.60
N THR A 79 7.63 -2.20 14.14
CA THR A 79 8.92 -2.24 14.82
C THR A 79 9.91 -1.17 14.34
N GLY A 80 9.60 -0.42 13.29
CA GLY A 80 10.56 0.51 12.65
C GLY A 80 11.78 -0.20 12.04
N ALA A 81 11.67 -1.49 11.72
CA ALA A 81 12.81 -2.29 11.24
C ALA A 81 13.31 -1.80 9.89
N TYR A 82 12.42 -1.40 8.99
CA TYR A 82 12.78 -0.88 7.67
C TYR A 82 13.50 0.47 7.76
N GLU A 83 13.02 1.40 8.59
CA GLU A 83 13.67 2.71 8.79
C GLU A 83 15.08 2.56 9.34
N ARG A 84 15.23 1.76 10.40
CA ARG A 84 16.56 1.51 10.97
C ARG A 84 17.52 0.89 9.96
N ALA A 85 17.04 -0.06 9.16
CA ALA A 85 17.89 -0.71 8.16
C ALA A 85 18.29 0.24 7.02
N LEU A 86 17.39 1.08 6.57
CA LEU A 86 17.65 2.08 5.54
C LEU A 86 18.65 3.14 6.07
N HIS A 87 18.44 3.63 7.31
CA HIS A 87 19.37 4.54 7.96
C HIS A 87 20.78 3.91 8.09
N GLN A 88 20.87 2.68 8.59
CA GLN A 88 22.15 1.99 8.76
C GLN A 88 22.82 1.64 7.43
N GLY A 89 22.05 1.23 6.43
CA GLY A 89 22.57 0.79 5.14
C GLY A 89 23.02 1.94 4.24
N LEU A 90 22.37 3.09 4.33
CA LEU A 90 22.59 4.24 3.43
C LEU A 90 23.30 5.41 4.13
N GLY A 91 23.41 5.41 5.47
CA GLY A 91 24.07 6.48 6.24
C GLY A 91 23.34 7.83 6.18
N ILE A 92 22.07 7.85 5.83
CA ILE A 92 21.22 9.05 5.72
C ILE A 92 19.91 8.84 6.49
N ASP A 93 19.28 9.94 6.92
CA ASP A 93 17.97 9.87 7.53
C ASP A 93 16.93 9.43 6.49
N PHE A 94 16.27 8.33 6.79
CA PHE A 94 15.27 7.73 5.92
C PHE A 94 13.97 7.53 6.70
N LEU A 95 12.84 7.93 6.09
CA LEU A 95 11.52 7.70 6.64
C LEU A 95 10.82 6.62 5.83
N VAL A 96 10.15 5.70 6.51
CA VAL A 96 9.19 4.79 5.89
C VAL A 96 7.80 5.32 6.14
N GLN A 97 7.11 5.73 5.06
CA GLN A 97 5.76 6.24 5.13
C GLN A 97 4.77 5.14 4.77
N PRO A 98 4.09 4.52 5.76
CA PRO A 98 3.13 3.47 5.51
C PRO A 98 1.84 4.04 4.92
N GLN A 99 1.27 3.33 3.96
CA GLN A 99 -0.05 3.63 3.39
C GLN A 99 -0.90 2.36 3.35
N ALA A 100 -1.99 2.34 4.11
CA ALA A 100 -2.91 1.22 4.14
C ALA A 100 -3.94 1.31 3.00
N PHE A 101 -4.21 0.17 2.37
CA PHE A 101 -5.23 0.01 1.33
C PHE A 101 -6.23 -1.08 1.75
N ASN A 102 -7.44 -0.99 1.21
CA ASN A 102 -8.47 -2.00 1.45
C ASN A 102 -8.38 -3.19 0.48
N ALA A 103 -7.83 -2.97 -0.73
CA ALA A 103 -7.68 -4.00 -1.75
C ALA A 103 -6.67 -3.62 -2.85
N GLY A 104 -6.34 -4.61 -3.71
CA GLY A 104 -5.25 -4.54 -4.67
C GLY A 104 -5.38 -3.52 -5.78
N PRO A 105 -6.53 -3.38 -6.47
CA PRO A 105 -6.68 -2.42 -7.55
C PRO A 105 -6.32 -0.98 -7.15
N ALA A 106 -6.78 -0.52 -5.96
CA ALA A 106 -6.44 0.80 -5.45
C ALA A 106 -4.93 0.96 -5.15
N ALA A 107 -4.29 -0.10 -4.63
CA ALA A 107 -2.85 -0.09 -4.34
C ALA A 107 -2.00 -0.03 -5.62
N ILE A 108 -2.36 -0.79 -6.66
CA ILE A 108 -1.70 -0.73 -7.96
C ILE A 108 -1.88 0.65 -8.62
N GLN A 109 -3.07 1.23 -8.53
CA GLN A 109 -3.31 2.58 -9.03
C GLN A 109 -2.41 3.61 -8.33
N ALA A 110 -2.27 3.52 -7.00
CA ALA A 110 -1.36 4.38 -6.22
C ALA A 110 0.10 4.21 -6.65
N LEU A 111 0.54 2.97 -6.96
CA LEU A 111 1.88 2.69 -7.46
C LEU A 111 2.10 3.29 -8.86
N LEU A 112 1.17 3.09 -9.79
CA LEU A 112 1.24 3.61 -11.15
C LEU A 112 1.22 5.15 -11.19
N SER A 113 0.49 5.79 -10.27
CA SER A 113 0.42 7.24 -10.13
C SER A 113 1.52 7.84 -9.24
N ASN A 114 2.52 7.02 -8.85
CA ASN A 114 3.66 7.44 -8.03
C ASN A 114 3.28 8.02 -6.66
N HIS A 115 2.20 7.51 -6.04
CA HIS A 115 1.82 7.82 -4.66
C HIS A 115 2.48 6.88 -3.64
N VAL A 116 2.85 5.67 -4.07
CA VAL A 116 3.67 4.72 -3.31
C VAL A 116 4.85 4.24 -4.17
N ASP A 117 5.92 3.77 -3.53
CA ASP A 117 7.16 3.33 -4.20
C ASP A 117 7.25 1.80 -4.27
N VAL A 118 6.77 1.14 -3.23
CA VAL A 118 6.72 -0.32 -3.10
C VAL A 118 5.37 -0.70 -2.51
N VAL A 119 4.76 -1.76 -3.00
CA VAL A 119 3.45 -2.21 -2.52
C VAL A 119 3.41 -3.73 -2.33
N PHE A 120 2.79 -4.14 -1.23
CA PHE A 120 2.37 -5.51 -0.99
C PHE A 120 0.99 -5.71 -1.62
N VAL A 121 0.86 -6.59 -2.61
CA VAL A 121 -0.38 -6.70 -3.39
C VAL A 121 -0.54 -8.08 -4.01
N GLY A 122 -1.76 -8.47 -4.31
CA GLY A 122 -2.09 -9.74 -4.94
C GLY A 122 -1.70 -9.82 -6.43
N PRO A 123 -1.65 -11.06 -6.99
CA PRO A 123 -1.27 -11.30 -8.39
C PRO A 123 -2.25 -10.69 -9.40
N SER A 124 -3.56 -10.87 -9.24
CA SER A 124 -4.53 -10.39 -10.25
C SER A 124 -4.54 -8.87 -10.42
N PRO A 125 -4.53 -8.04 -9.36
CA PRO A 125 -4.34 -6.61 -9.49
C PRO A 125 -3.03 -6.23 -10.19
N THR A 126 -1.94 -6.98 -9.93
CA THR A 126 -0.64 -6.74 -10.59
C THR A 126 -0.72 -7.03 -12.10
N LEU A 127 -1.36 -8.14 -12.49
CA LEU A 127 -1.59 -8.49 -13.90
C LEU A 127 -2.46 -7.44 -14.60
N ASN A 128 -3.52 -6.97 -13.95
CA ASN A 128 -4.35 -5.90 -14.49
C ASN A 128 -3.55 -4.60 -14.65
N GLY A 129 -2.77 -4.22 -13.66
CA GLY A 129 -1.85 -3.08 -13.77
C GLY A 129 -0.85 -3.21 -14.92
N LEU A 130 -0.30 -4.42 -15.14
CA LEU A 130 0.58 -4.71 -16.27
C LEU A 130 -0.16 -4.62 -17.62
N SER A 131 -1.44 -5.02 -17.67
CA SER A 131 -2.25 -4.90 -18.89
C SER A 131 -2.55 -3.45 -19.26
N VAL A 132 -2.69 -2.56 -18.27
CA VAL A 132 -2.92 -1.12 -18.46
C VAL A 132 -1.62 -0.38 -18.78
N ALA A 133 -0.54 -0.71 -18.06
CA ALA A 133 0.78 -0.06 -18.18
C ALA A 133 1.88 -1.11 -18.42
N PRO A 134 2.07 -1.59 -19.65
CA PRO A 134 3.08 -2.58 -19.99
C PRO A 134 4.49 -2.13 -19.61
N ASP A 135 5.31 -3.07 -19.12
CA ASP A 135 6.72 -2.86 -18.75
C ASP A 135 6.97 -1.87 -17.59
N VAL A 136 5.92 -1.41 -16.89
CA VAL A 136 6.07 -0.46 -15.77
C VAL A 136 6.28 -1.17 -14.44
N LEU A 137 5.60 -2.28 -14.20
CA LEU A 137 5.63 -2.98 -12.91
C LEU A 137 6.73 -4.04 -12.86
N ARG A 138 7.27 -4.24 -11.64
CA ARG A 138 8.22 -5.32 -11.32
C ARG A 138 7.84 -5.99 -9.99
N VAL A 139 7.67 -7.29 -10.04
CA VAL A 139 7.61 -8.15 -8.85
C VAL A 139 9.04 -8.40 -8.40
N ILE A 140 9.35 -8.00 -7.17
CA ILE A 140 10.71 -8.08 -6.62
C ILE A 140 10.85 -9.13 -5.51
N ALA A 141 9.73 -9.66 -4.98
CA ALA A 141 9.70 -10.79 -4.03
C ALA A 141 8.28 -11.36 -3.92
N GLY A 142 8.16 -12.61 -3.42
CA GLY A 142 6.92 -13.12 -2.84
C GLY A 142 6.69 -12.56 -1.43
N VAL A 143 5.49 -12.74 -0.87
CA VAL A 143 5.13 -12.31 0.49
C VAL A 143 4.42 -13.44 1.23
N SER A 144 3.35 -13.98 0.67
CA SER A 144 2.58 -15.04 1.29
C SER A 144 2.05 -16.04 0.25
N SER A 145 1.94 -17.29 0.68
CA SER A 145 1.35 -18.39 -0.08
C SER A 145 0.16 -18.99 0.68
N GLY A 146 -1.00 -19.10 0.06
CA GLY A 146 -2.23 -19.52 0.72
C GLY A 146 -2.91 -18.37 1.50
N GLY A 147 -3.84 -18.72 2.39
CA GLY A 147 -4.55 -17.74 3.21
C GLY A 147 -5.68 -17.03 2.49
N ALA A 148 -6.40 -17.74 1.63
CA ALA A 148 -7.68 -17.34 1.08
C ALA A 148 -8.67 -18.48 1.24
N LEU A 149 -9.87 -18.17 1.72
CA LEU A 149 -10.94 -19.14 2.00
C LEU A 149 -12.22 -18.74 1.29
N PHE A 150 -12.90 -19.71 0.70
CA PHE A 150 -14.30 -19.60 0.35
C PHE A 150 -15.14 -20.17 1.47
N VAL A 151 -15.97 -19.34 2.06
CA VAL A 151 -16.83 -19.68 3.18
C VAL A 151 -18.30 -19.39 2.85
N ALA A 152 -19.22 -20.11 3.47
CA ALA A 152 -20.66 -19.93 3.28
C ALA A 152 -21.40 -19.92 4.61
N GLN A 153 -22.66 -19.45 4.56
CA GLN A 153 -23.60 -19.51 5.67
C GLN A 153 -23.70 -20.94 6.24
N PRO A 154 -23.81 -21.12 7.56
CA PRO A 154 -23.80 -22.44 8.17
C PRO A 154 -24.96 -23.33 7.72
N SER A 155 -26.11 -22.72 7.37
CA SER A 155 -27.30 -23.39 6.88
C SER A 155 -27.23 -23.78 5.40
N LEU A 156 -26.29 -23.20 4.63
CA LEU A 156 -26.19 -23.41 3.20
C LEU A 156 -25.41 -24.70 2.88
N SER A 157 -25.94 -25.53 1.97
CA SER A 157 -25.25 -26.66 1.40
C SER A 157 -24.86 -26.34 -0.06
N LEU A 158 -23.58 -26.38 -0.36
CA LEU A 158 -23.01 -26.21 -1.71
C LEU A 158 -22.26 -27.50 -2.07
N THR A 159 -23.04 -28.55 -2.36
CA THR A 159 -22.51 -29.90 -2.62
C THR A 159 -22.55 -30.28 -4.10
N THR A 160 -23.40 -29.64 -4.87
CA THR A 160 -23.51 -29.80 -6.32
C THR A 160 -23.36 -28.45 -7.02
N ASP A 161 -23.02 -28.45 -8.30
CA ASP A 161 -22.93 -27.20 -9.06
C ASP A 161 -24.28 -26.44 -9.07
N ALA A 162 -25.42 -27.15 -9.14
CA ALA A 162 -26.74 -26.52 -9.11
C ALA A 162 -27.04 -25.71 -7.82
N ASP A 163 -26.34 -25.99 -6.73
CA ASP A 163 -26.56 -25.29 -5.46
C ASP A 163 -26.08 -23.82 -5.51
N PHE A 164 -25.27 -23.45 -6.51
CA PHE A 164 -24.77 -22.07 -6.70
C PHE A 164 -25.76 -21.15 -7.37
N SER A 165 -26.72 -21.69 -8.16
CA SER A 165 -27.72 -20.89 -8.87
C SER A 165 -28.56 -20.05 -7.90
N GLY A 166 -28.75 -18.77 -8.21
CA GLY A 166 -29.50 -17.81 -7.40
C GLY A 166 -28.81 -17.38 -6.12
N ARG A 167 -27.56 -17.79 -5.88
CA ARG A 167 -26.81 -17.41 -4.68
C ARG A 167 -26.15 -16.06 -4.83
N LYS A 168 -25.87 -15.46 -3.66
CA LYS A 168 -25.20 -14.18 -3.54
C LYS A 168 -23.89 -14.32 -2.76
N PHE A 169 -22.78 -14.09 -3.42
CA PHE A 169 -21.45 -14.16 -2.82
C PHE A 169 -20.79 -12.79 -2.81
N ALA A 170 -19.79 -12.61 -1.93
CA ALA A 170 -19.01 -11.38 -1.85
C ALA A 170 -17.51 -11.64 -2.01
N THR A 171 -16.82 -10.68 -2.62
CA THR A 171 -15.35 -10.61 -2.73
C THR A 171 -14.85 -9.20 -2.42
N PRO A 172 -13.54 -9.00 -2.07
CA PRO A 172 -13.07 -7.72 -1.56
C PRO A 172 -13.25 -6.53 -2.51
N GLN A 173 -12.87 -6.63 -3.74
CA GLN A 173 -12.97 -5.56 -4.74
C GLN A 173 -12.98 -6.18 -6.14
N TRP A 174 -13.65 -5.52 -7.07
CA TRP A 174 -13.70 -5.96 -8.47
C TRP A 174 -12.27 -6.08 -9.05
N GLY A 175 -11.98 -7.23 -9.68
CA GLY A 175 -10.67 -7.54 -10.22
C GLY A 175 -9.57 -7.81 -9.17
N ASN A 176 -9.93 -7.92 -7.89
CA ASN A 176 -9.00 -8.41 -6.87
C ASN A 176 -8.76 -9.92 -7.02
N THR A 177 -7.72 -10.46 -6.40
CA THR A 177 -7.33 -11.87 -6.53
C THR A 177 -8.48 -12.82 -6.19
N GLN A 178 -9.19 -12.59 -5.08
CA GLN A 178 -10.31 -13.43 -4.64
C GLN A 178 -11.55 -13.26 -5.55
N ASP A 179 -11.70 -12.12 -6.20
CA ASP A 179 -12.78 -11.90 -7.16
C ASP A 179 -12.57 -12.73 -8.44
N ILE A 180 -11.34 -12.73 -8.96
CA ILE A 180 -10.95 -13.58 -10.09
C ILE A 180 -11.09 -15.07 -9.72
N ALA A 181 -10.61 -15.48 -8.53
CA ALA A 181 -10.70 -16.85 -8.08
C ALA A 181 -12.16 -17.34 -7.97
N LEU A 182 -13.06 -16.57 -7.34
CA LEU A 182 -14.47 -16.93 -7.23
C LEU A 182 -15.15 -17.00 -8.60
N LYS A 183 -14.98 -16.00 -9.45
CA LYS A 183 -15.62 -15.96 -10.77
C LYS A 183 -15.15 -17.09 -11.67
N HIS A 184 -13.86 -17.41 -11.67
CA HIS A 184 -13.35 -18.58 -12.37
C HIS A 184 -13.89 -19.89 -11.76
N TYR A 185 -13.95 -20.01 -10.42
CA TYR A 185 -14.51 -21.17 -9.74
C TYR A 185 -15.99 -21.43 -10.13
N LEU A 186 -16.77 -20.36 -10.28
CA LEU A 186 -18.15 -20.42 -10.77
C LEU A 186 -18.19 -20.79 -12.26
N LEU A 187 -17.36 -20.16 -13.08
CA LEU A 187 -17.34 -20.39 -14.54
C LEU A 187 -17.08 -21.88 -14.90
N VAL A 188 -16.11 -22.51 -14.26
CA VAL A 188 -15.78 -23.92 -14.52
C VAL A 188 -16.88 -24.89 -14.03
N ARG A 189 -17.84 -24.39 -13.23
CA ARG A 189 -19.05 -25.10 -12.78
C ARG A 189 -20.28 -24.79 -13.61
N GLY A 190 -20.14 -24.03 -14.70
CA GLY A 190 -21.22 -23.67 -15.59
C GLY A 190 -22.05 -22.45 -15.19
N HIS A 191 -21.58 -21.70 -14.18
CA HIS A 191 -22.23 -20.47 -13.70
C HIS A 191 -21.51 -19.22 -14.20
N ARG A 192 -22.27 -18.13 -14.35
CA ARG A 192 -21.76 -16.79 -14.61
C ARG A 192 -22.38 -15.81 -13.62
N THR A 193 -21.75 -14.67 -13.49
CA THR A 193 -22.27 -13.60 -12.66
C THR A 193 -23.49 -12.92 -13.31
N LEU A 194 -24.37 -12.30 -12.51
CA LEU A 194 -25.56 -11.62 -13.02
C LEU A 194 -25.24 -10.50 -14.01
N ASP A 195 -24.15 -9.77 -13.80
CA ASP A 195 -23.66 -8.72 -14.71
C ASP A 195 -23.14 -9.27 -16.04
N GLU A 196 -22.81 -10.56 -16.11
CA GLU A 196 -22.48 -11.30 -17.33
C GLU A 196 -23.68 -12.05 -17.93
N GLY A 197 -24.89 -11.82 -17.40
CA GLY A 197 -26.11 -12.48 -17.84
C GLY A 197 -26.32 -13.90 -17.30
N GLY A 198 -25.60 -14.24 -16.22
CA GLY A 198 -25.68 -15.54 -15.53
C GLY A 198 -26.69 -15.57 -14.40
N ASP A 199 -26.45 -16.44 -13.44
CA ASP A 199 -27.43 -16.83 -12.40
C ASP A 199 -26.87 -16.67 -10.96
N VAL A 200 -25.65 -16.15 -10.78
CA VAL A 200 -25.04 -15.94 -9.47
C VAL A 200 -24.75 -14.45 -9.24
N ASP A 201 -25.18 -13.91 -8.10
CA ASP A 201 -24.89 -12.53 -7.70
C ASP A 201 -23.52 -12.47 -7.01
N VAL A 202 -22.54 -11.79 -7.63
CA VAL A 202 -21.21 -11.57 -7.01
C VAL A 202 -21.02 -10.09 -6.76
N ILE A 203 -21.09 -9.71 -5.48
CA ILE A 203 -20.89 -8.32 -5.05
C ILE A 203 -19.45 -8.07 -4.57
N ASN A 204 -18.98 -6.86 -4.79
CA ASN A 204 -17.66 -6.41 -4.32
C ASN A 204 -17.83 -5.42 -3.18
N ALA A 205 -17.21 -5.73 -2.02
CA ALA A 205 -17.29 -4.91 -0.83
C ALA A 205 -15.97 -4.95 -0.06
N ALA A 206 -15.70 -3.97 0.78
CA ALA A 206 -14.53 -4.03 1.67
C ALA A 206 -14.67 -5.20 2.66
N ASN A 207 -13.56 -5.84 3.03
CA ASN A 207 -13.60 -7.01 3.92
C ASN A 207 -14.38 -6.79 5.24
N PRO A 208 -14.28 -5.64 5.95
CA PRO A 208 -15.12 -5.37 7.14
C PRO A 208 -16.62 -5.34 6.81
N GLU A 209 -16.97 -4.84 5.63
CA GLU A 209 -18.35 -4.79 5.15
C GLU A 209 -18.84 -6.21 4.81
N ILE A 210 -18.03 -7.04 4.15
CA ILE A 210 -18.34 -8.45 3.88
C ILE A 210 -18.70 -9.18 5.18
N LEU A 211 -17.90 -9.00 6.24
CA LEU A 211 -18.20 -9.60 7.54
C LEU A 211 -19.57 -9.15 8.09
N THR A 212 -19.89 -7.87 7.92
CA THR A 212 -21.18 -7.31 8.36
C THR A 212 -22.34 -7.88 7.53
N LEU A 213 -22.24 -7.87 6.21
CA LEU A 213 -23.26 -8.43 5.30
C LEU A 213 -23.50 -9.91 5.58
N PHE A 214 -22.44 -10.66 5.84
CA PHE A 214 -22.54 -12.08 6.18
C PHE A 214 -23.26 -12.30 7.51
N LYS A 215 -22.91 -11.54 8.58
CA LYS A 215 -23.61 -11.60 9.87
C LYS A 215 -25.08 -11.25 9.78
N LEU A 216 -25.46 -10.36 8.87
CA LEU A 216 -26.86 -9.98 8.61
C LEU A 216 -27.59 -10.96 7.70
N GLY A 217 -26.94 -12.00 7.18
CA GLY A 217 -27.53 -12.95 6.22
C GLY A 217 -27.85 -12.34 4.86
N GLN A 218 -27.19 -11.22 4.51
CA GLN A 218 -27.40 -10.53 3.21
C GLN A 218 -26.57 -11.11 2.07
N ILE A 219 -25.63 -12.01 2.38
CA ILE A 219 -24.86 -12.80 1.43
C ILE A 219 -24.82 -14.26 1.89
N ASP A 220 -24.80 -15.16 0.93
CA ASP A 220 -24.74 -16.61 1.13
C ASP A 220 -23.35 -17.12 1.48
N GLY A 221 -22.30 -16.39 1.01
CA GLY A 221 -20.90 -16.74 1.26
C GLY A 221 -19.96 -15.65 0.80
N ALA A 222 -18.66 -15.90 1.01
CA ALA A 222 -17.63 -14.97 0.60
C ALA A 222 -16.31 -15.67 0.32
N TRP A 223 -15.53 -15.18 -0.65
CA TRP A 223 -14.16 -15.59 -0.90
C TRP A 223 -13.24 -14.45 -0.43
N VAL A 224 -12.52 -14.67 0.64
CA VAL A 224 -11.78 -13.62 1.35
C VAL A 224 -10.39 -14.07 1.79
N PRO A 225 -9.43 -13.12 1.89
CA PRO A 225 -8.12 -13.42 2.45
C PRO A 225 -8.16 -13.49 3.98
N GLU A 226 -7.14 -14.07 4.60
CA GLU A 226 -6.94 -14.01 6.05
C GLU A 226 -6.54 -12.60 6.53
N PRO A 227 -7.03 -12.13 7.68
CA PRO A 227 -7.74 -12.89 8.73
C PRO A 227 -9.26 -12.99 8.53
N TRP A 228 -9.81 -12.54 7.42
CA TRP A 228 -11.26 -12.40 7.22
C TRP A 228 -11.97 -13.74 7.11
N GLY A 229 -11.34 -14.76 6.51
CA GLY A 229 -11.85 -16.12 6.50
C GLY A 229 -12.03 -16.66 7.92
N THR A 230 -11.00 -16.60 8.73
CA THR A 230 -11.05 -17.00 10.16
C THR A 230 -12.05 -16.18 10.94
N ARG A 231 -12.18 -14.87 10.69
CA ARG A 231 -13.19 -14.03 11.36
C ARG A 231 -14.62 -14.45 11.02
N LEU A 232 -14.90 -14.73 9.76
CA LEU A 232 -16.22 -15.23 9.31
C LEU A 232 -16.56 -16.56 10.01
N ILE A 233 -15.59 -17.46 10.12
CA ILE A 233 -15.76 -18.73 10.83
C ILE A 233 -16.05 -18.50 12.33
N GLN A 234 -15.23 -17.71 13.00
CA GLN A 234 -15.31 -17.54 14.46
C GLN A 234 -16.39 -16.57 14.92
N GLU A 235 -16.65 -15.51 14.14
CA GLU A 235 -17.58 -14.45 14.53
C GLU A 235 -18.98 -14.59 13.92
N ALA A 236 -19.14 -15.41 12.88
CA ALA A 236 -20.41 -15.61 12.18
C ALA A 236 -20.74 -17.08 11.90
N ASN A 237 -20.00 -18.02 12.51
CA ASN A 237 -20.17 -19.48 12.34
C ASN A 237 -20.12 -19.94 10.88
N ALA A 238 -19.41 -19.22 10.01
CA ALA A 238 -19.28 -19.62 8.62
C ALA A 238 -18.63 -21.01 8.52
N LYS A 239 -19.09 -21.80 7.55
CA LYS A 239 -18.42 -23.06 7.22
C LYS A 239 -17.50 -22.86 6.03
N VAL A 240 -16.34 -23.51 6.06
CA VAL A 240 -15.40 -23.53 4.93
C VAL A 240 -15.99 -24.41 3.83
N ILE A 241 -16.15 -23.83 2.66
CA ILE A 241 -16.52 -24.55 1.43
C ILE A 241 -15.25 -25.02 0.72
N LEU A 242 -14.22 -24.14 0.69
CA LEU A 242 -12.96 -24.45 0.03
C LEU A 242 -11.82 -23.65 0.69
N ASP A 243 -10.72 -24.31 0.98
CA ASP A 243 -9.43 -23.68 1.14
C ASP A 243 -8.83 -23.51 -0.27
N GLU A 244 -8.54 -22.29 -0.68
CA GLU A 244 -8.07 -22.02 -2.04
C GLU A 244 -6.81 -22.82 -2.38
N ARG A 245 -5.98 -23.19 -1.39
CA ARG A 245 -4.82 -24.08 -1.58
C ARG A 245 -5.17 -25.41 -2.26
N ASP A 246 -6.39 -25.91 -2.08
CA ASP A 246 -6.82 -27.18 -2.65
C ASP A 246 -6.99 -27.13 -4.18
N LEU A 247 -7.03 -25.94 -4.77
CA LEU A 247 -7.07 -25.74 -6.22
C LEU A 247 -5.67 -25.75 -6.86
N TRP A 248 -4.60 -25.76 -6.06
CA TRP A 248 -3.26 -25.47 -6.55
C TRP A 248 -2.30 -26.67 -6.41
N PRO A 249 -1.41 -26.89 -7.40
CA PRO A 249 -0.37 -27.89 -7.30
C PRO A 249 0.47 -27.70 -6.03
N GLY A 250 0.68 -28.78 -5.29
CA GLY A 250 1.45 -28.75 -4.03
C GLY A 250 0.82 -27.85 -2.94
N ARG A 251 -0.44 -27.44 -3.10
CA ARG A 251 -1.15 -26.50 -2.21
C ARG A 251 -0.44 -25.15 -2.08
N GLN A 252 0.26 -24.71 -3.13
CA GLN A 252 1.05 -23.48 -3.13
C GLN A 252 0.61 -22.54 -4.26
N PHE A 253 0.32 -21.31 -3.91
CA PHE A 253 0.03 -20.22 -4.83
C PHE A 253 0.36 -18.88 -4.17
N VAL A 254 0.72 -17.89 -4.96
CA VAL A 254 0.99 -16.55 -4.43
C VAL A 254 -0.31 -15.83 -4.09
N THR A 255 -0.46 -15.42 -2.84
CA THR A 255 -1.58 -14.57 -2.40
C THR A 255 -1.18 -13.11 -2.36
N THR A 256 0.04 -12.85 -1.93
CA THR A 256 0.61 -11.50 -1.88
C THR A 256 2.05 -11.54 -2.38
N GLN A 257 2.43 -10.52 -3.13
CA GLN A 257 3.77 -10.31 -3.67
C GLN A 257 4.19 -8.86 -3.46
N LEU A 258 5.50 -8.61 -3.52
CA LEU A 258 6.09 -7.29 -3.39
C LEU A 258 6.32 -6.71 -4.77
N VAL A 259 5.73 -5.55 -5.04
CA VAL A 259 5.73 -4.91 -6.36
C VAL A 259 6.25 -3.49 -6.26
N THR A 260 7.06 -3.11 -7.23
CA THR A 260 7.53 -1.73 -7.44
C THR A 260 7.44 -1.36 -8.93
N THR A 261 7.81 -0.13 -9.27
CA THR A 261 7.94 0.24 -10.68
C THR A 261 9.38 0.00 -11.17
N LYS A 262 9.53 -0.38 -12.45
CA LYS A 262 10.83 -0.47 -13.13
C LYS A 262 11.67 0.79 -12.88
N ARG A 263 11.04 1.96 -13.05
CA ARG A 263 11.68 3.26 -12.85
C ARG A 263 12.22 3.45 -11.42
N TYR A 264 11.46 3.04 -10.40
CA TYR A 264 11.91 3.16 -9.00
C TYR A 264 13.06 2.18 -8.72
N LEU A 265 12.94 0.94 -9.18
CA LEU A 265 13.96 -0.09 -9.04
C LEU A 265 15.30 0.33 -9.67
N GLU A 266 15.26 0.89 -10.89
CA GLU A 266 16.47 1.37 -11.61
C GLU A 266 17.11 2.61 -10.97
N ARG A 267 16.31 3.49 -10.34
CA ARG A 267 16.81 4.74 -9.75
C ARG A 267 17.28 4.58 -8.30
N HIS A 268 16.75 3.60 -7.57
CA HIS A 268 16.98 3.41 -6.15
C HIS A 268 17.32 1.94 -5.81
N PRO A 269 18.27 1.31 -6.54
CA PRO A 269 18.62 -0.10 -6.30
C PRO A 269 19.22 -0.34 -4.91
N ASP A 270 19.91 0.65 -4.36
CA ASP A 270 20.48 0.67 -3.01
C ASP A 270 19.40 0.67 -1.93
N VAL A 271 18.35 1.48 -2.09
CA VAL A 271 17.18 1.52 -1.21
C VAL A 271 16.47 0.17 -1.22
N ILE A 272 16.18 -0.35 -2.42
CA ILE A 272 15.51 -1.66 -2.56
C ILE A 272 16.37 -2.79 -1.99
N THR A 273 17.67 -2.78 -2.22
CA THR A 273 18.57 -3.81 -1.66
C THR A 273 18.60 -3.77 -0.12
N SER A 274 18.71 -2.57 0.48
CA SER A 274 18.66 -2.40 1.94
C SER A 274 17.31 -2.83 2.52
N PHE A 275 16.21 -2.46 1.86
CA PHE A 275 14.87 -2.90 2.22
C PHE A 275 14.73 -4.43 2.15
N LEU A 276 15.17 -5.06 1.05
CA LEU A 276 15.09 -6.51 0.84
C LEU A 276 15.93 -7.30 1.85
N ARG A 277 17.09 -6.80 2.31
CA ARG A 277 17.87 -7.46 3.38
C ARG A 277 17.05 -7.61 4.66
N THR A 278 16.36 -6.55 5.04
CA THR A 278 15.47 -6.57 6.22
C THR A 278 14.23 -7.40 5.95
N TYR A 279 13.63 -7.25 4.78
CA TYR A 279 12.47 -8.02 4.35
C TYR A 279 12.72 -9.54 4.43
N VAL A 280 13.86 -10.02 3.93
CA VAL A 280 14.22 -11.45 4.02
C VAL A 280 14.42 -11.88 5.48
N ASN A 281 15.07 -11.05 6.32
CA ASN A 281 15.20 -11.37 7.75
C ASN A 281 13.85 -11.49 8.43
N LEU A 282 12.93 -10.54 8.20
CA LEU A 282 11.58 -10.59 8.73
C LEU A 282 10.79 -11.80 8.22
N THR A 283 10.96 -12.15 6.94
CA THR A 283 10.34 -13.36 6.37
C THR A 283 10.80 -14.61 7.11
N LEU A 284 12.11 -14.79 7.31
CA LEU A 284 12.65 -15.94 8.04
C LEU A 284 12.20 -15.97 9.50
N GLN A 285 12.11 -14.82 10.17
CA GLN A 285 11.58 -14.70 11.53
C GLN A 285 10.12 -15.11 11.58
N LEU A 286 9.30 -14.55 10.70
CA LEU A 286 7.85 -14.77 10.70
C LEU A 286 7.43 -16.15 10.20
N GLN A 287 8.29 -16.89 9.47
CA GLN A 287 8.09 -18.32 9.21
C GLN A 287 8.06 -19.16 10.51
N ARG A 288 8.62 -18.59 11.60
CA ARG A 288 8.64 -19.20 12.94
C ARG A 288 8.01 -18.23 13.95
N ALA A 289 6.96 -17.53 13.53
CA ALA A 289 6.34 -16.49 14.32
C ALA A 289 5.95 -16.97 15.71
N THR A 290 6.34 -16.21 16.71
CA THR A 290 5.98 -16.43 18.11
C THR A 290 4.67 -15.70 18.45
N ALA A 291 4.09 -16.02 19.59
CA ALA A 291 2.93 -15.27 20.09
C ALA A 291 3.23 -13.78 20.31
N SER A 292 4.51 -13.41 20.55
CA SER A 292 4.94 -12.02 20.63
C SER A 292 4.94 -11.34 19.25
N ASP A 293 5.41 -12.02 18.21
CA ASP A 293 5.39 -11.50 16.83
C ASP A 293 3.94 -11.25 16.37
N LEU A 294 3.04 -12.20 16.66
CA LEU A 294 1.62 -12.07 16.33
C LEU A 294 0.94 -10.92 17.08
N ARG A 295 1.35 -10.63 18.32
CA ARG A 295 0.87 -9.45 19.05
C ARG A 295 1.29 -8.15 18.38
N ILE A 296 2.55 -8.03 17.97
CA ILE A 296 3.05 -6.85 17.26
C ILE A 296 2.25 -6.62 15.97
N ILE A 297 2.02 -7.67 15.18
CA ILE A 297 1.21 -7.59 13.96
C ILE A 297 -0.22 -7.15 14.29
N ASN A 298 -0.83 -7.70 15.36
CA ASN A 298 -2.19 -7.36 15.77
C ASN A 298 -2.31 -5.92 16.29
N ASP A 299 -1.29 -5.44 16.99
CA ASP A 299 -1.22 -4.06 17.46
C ASP A 299 -1.16 -3.09 16.27
N GLU A 300 -0.41 -3.44 15.22
CA GLU A 300 -0.36 -2.62 14.01
C GLU A 300 -1.68 -2.66 13.22
N ILE A 301 -2.33 -3.83 13.12
CA ILE A 301 -3.69 -3.91 12.56
C ILE A 301 -4.64 -3.01 13.34
N TYR A 302 -4.55 -3.00 14.68
CA TYR A 302 -5.37 -2.12 15.51
C TYR A 302 -5.07 -0.63 15.28
N ASN A 303 -3.80 -0.24 15.16
CA ASN A 303 -3.40 1.13 14.88
C ASN A 303 -3.98 1.62 13.55
N LEU A 304 -4.03 0.74 12.54
CA LEU A 304 -4.53 1.07 11.20
C LEU A 304 -6.06 1.03 11.07
N THR A 305 -6.75 0.19 11.86
CA THR A 305 -8.18 -0.13 11.65
C THR A 305 -9.07 0.16 12.86
N THR A 306 -8.49 0.47 14.02
CA THR A 306 -9.16 0.54 15.32
C THR A 306 -9.85 -0.79 15.75
N SER A 307 -9.59 -1.88 15.02
CA SER A 307 -10.17 -3.20 15.28
C SER A 307 -9.07 -4.19 15.66
N ARG A 308 -9.06 -4.62 16.93
CA ARG A 308 -8.13 -5.62 17.44
C ARG A 308 -8.70 -7.02 17.25
N LEU A 309 -7.90 -7.91 16.68
CA LEU A 309 -8.25 -9.33 16.60
C LEU A 309 -8.06 -9.99 17.97
N LYS A 310 -8.89 -11.00 18.28
CA LYS A 310 -8.60 -11.89 19.40
C LYS A 310 -7.32 -12.68 19.12
N GLN A 311 -6.59 -13.04 20.17
CA GLN A 311 -5.32 -13.78 20.00
C GLN A 311 -5.53 -15.13 19.30
N GLU A 312 -6.63 -15.82 19.61
CA GLU A 312 -7.01 -17.07 18.93
C GLU A 312 -7.28 -16.85 17.44
N THR A 313 -7.90 -15.73 17.07
CA THR A 313 -8.21 -15.39 15.67
C THR A 313 -6.93 -15.16 14.86
N ILE A 314 -6.01 -14.34 15.37
CA ILE A 314 -4.78 -14.08 14.64
C ILE A 314 -3.89 -15.33 14.55
N THR A 315 -3.87 -16.15 15.59
CA THR A 315 -3.11 -17.41 15.61
C THR A 315 -3.68 -18.40 14.59
N ALA A 316 -5.00 -18.58 14.53
CA ALA A 316 -5.66 -19.46 13.58
C ALA A 316 -5.47 -18.96 12.13
N ALA A 317 -5.68 -17.67 11.90
CA ALA A 317 -5.49 -17.05 10.59
C ALA A 317 -4.04 -17.20 10.08
N PHE A 318 -3.07 -17.03 10.97
CA PHE A 318 -1.65 -17.18 10.62
C PHE A 318 -1.26 -18.62 10.27
N GLY A 319 -1.99 -19.62 10.77
CA GLY A 319 -1.85 -21.02 10.42
C GLY A 319 -2.37 -21.39 9.01
N ASN A 320 -3.14 -20.51 8.37
CA ASN A 320 -3.78 -20.79 7.09
C ASN A 320 -2.94 -20.40 5.87
N PHE A 321 -1.75 -19.80 6.06
CA PHE A 321 -0.84 -19.43 4.99
C PHE A 321 0.61 -19.58 5.40
N ASN A 322 1.51 -19.51 4.42
CA ASN A 322 2.94 -19.51 4.63
C ASN A 322 3.54 -18.16 4.29
N VAL A 323 4.34 -17.60 5.17
CA VAL A 323 5.17 -16.42 4.90
C VAL A 323 6.35 -16.85 4.02
N THR A 324 6.58 -16.15 2.92
CA THR A 324 7.62 -16.52 1.96
C THR A 324 8.24 -15.30 1.28
N TYR A 325 9.45 -15.43 0.75
CA TYR A 325 10.04 -14.49 -0.20
C TYR A 325 9.99 -15.02 -1.65
N ASP A 326 9.62 -16.31 -1.83
CA ASP A 326 9.44 -16.89 -3.14
C ASP A 326 8.13 -16.37 -3.77
N PRO A 327 8.18 -15.76 -4.96
CA PRO A 327 6.99 -15.25 -5.63
C PRO A 327 6.09 -16.34 -6.20
N ILE A 328 6.47 -17.61 -6.16
CA ILE A 328 5.74 -18.78 -6.69
C ILE A 328 5.24 -18.47 -8.12
N ALA A 329 6.15 -18.11 -8.99
CA ALA A 329 5.88 -17.56 -10.31
C ALA A 329 4.95 -18.44 -11.17
N ALA A 330 5.01 -19.77 -11.01
CA ALA A 330 4.14 -20.71 -11.70
C ALA A 330 2.64 -20.43 -11.44
N SER A 331 2.27 -19.96 -10.25
CA SER A 331 0.88 -19.63 -9.92
C SER A 331 0.36 -18.38 -10.65
N LEU A 332 1.25 -17.46 -11.03
CA LEU A 332 0.87 -16.26 -11.77
C LEU A 332 0.32 -16.61 -13.18
N GLY A 333 0.89 -17.62 -13.84
CA GLY A 333 0.41 -18.09 -15.13
C GLY A 333 -1.05 -18.56 -15.08
N THR A 334 -1.44 -19.21 -14.00
CA THR A 334 -2.84 -19.62 -13.77
C THR A 334 -3.75 -18.42 -13.55
N TYR A 335 -3.37 -17.45 -12.70
CA TYR A 335 -4.14 -16.22 -12.53
C TYR A 335 -4.23 -15.40 -13.82
N LEU A 336 -3.19 -15.41 -14.65
CA LEU A 336 -3.21 -14.78 -15.97
C LEU A 336 -4.26 -15.45 -16.86
N ALA A 337 -4.27 -16.79 -16.95
CA ALA A 337 -5.25 -17.53 -17.74
C ALA A 337 -6.69 -17.26 -17.26
N TRP A 338 -6.93 -17.31 -15.94
CA TRP A 338 -8.25 -16.99 -15.37
C TRP A 338 -8.68 -15.55 -15.67
N SER A 339 -7.77 -14.59 -15.54
CA SER A 339 -8.07 -13.19 -15.82
C SER A 339 -8.36 -12.92 -17.29
N GLN A 340 -7.69 -13.64 -18.20
CA GLN A 340 -7.94 -13.59 -19.64
C GLN A 340 -9.31 -14.20 -19.99
N GLU A 341 -9.60 -15.41 -19.48
CA GLU A 341 -10.87 -16.11 -19.70
C GLU A 341 -12.07 -15.31 -19.21
N LEU A 342 -11.93 -14.61 -18.09
CA LEU A 342 -12.94 -13.75 -17.50
C LEU A 342 -13.00 -12.33 -18.12
N GLY A 343 -12.14 -12.02 -19.10
CA GLY A 343 -12.12 -10.71 -19.75
C GLY A 343 -11.65 -9.54 -18.87
N PHE A 344 -10.93 -9.80 -17.78
CA PHE A 344 -10.45 -8.76 -16.87
C PHE A 344 -9.23 -7.99 -17.38
N LEU A 345 -8.52 -8.50 -18.38
CA LEU A 345 -7.34 -7.86 -18.92
C LEU A 345 -7.67 -7.02 -20.15
N SER A 346 -7.21 -5.77 -20.16
CA SER A 346 -7.46 -4.81 -21.25
C SER A 346 -6.72 -5.16 -22.55
N ARG A 347 -5.71 -6.02 -22.47
CA ARG A 347 -4.90 -6.53 -23.61
C ARG A 347 -4.15 -7.79 -23.22
N ASP A 348 -3.57 -8.47 -24.20
CA ASP A 348 -2.68 -9.60 -23.95
C ASP A 348 -1.48 -9.16 -23.11
N VAL A 349 -1.24 -9.92 -22.05
CA VAL A 349 -0.17 -9.70 -21.09
C VAL A 349 0.89 -10.79 -21.28
N GLN A 350 2.14 -10.37 -21.41
CA GLN A 350 3.30 -11.25 -21.40
C GLN A 350 4.03 -11.09 -20.07
N PRO A 351 3.91 -12.02 -19.13
CA PRO A 351 4.44 -11.86 -17.77
C PRO A 351 5.96 -11.99 -17.68
N GLY A 352 6.65 -12.33 -18.78
CA GLY A 352 8.09 -12.62 -18.79
C GLY A 352 8.99 -11.50 -18.28
N SER A 353 8.59 -10.23 -18.42
CA SER A 353 9.32 -9.08 -17.91
C SER A 353 8.82 -8.58 -16.54
N LEU A 354 7.79 -9.20 -15.98
CA LEU A 354 7.19 -8.77 -14.73
C LEU A 354 8.11 -9.01 -13.53
N TYR A 355 8.86 -10.11 -13.53
CA TYR A 355 9.75 -10.47 -12.44
C TYR A 355 11.13 -9.84 -12.62
N ASP A 356 11.58 -9.09 -11.62
CA ASP A 356 12.99 -8.72 -11.44
C ASP A 356 13.43 -9.13 -10.03
N LEU A 357 13.99 -10.34 -9.95
CA LEU A 357 14.43 -10.95 -8.71
C LEU A 357 15.95 -10.82 -8.50
N SER A 358 16.62 -9.99 -9.32
CA SER A 358 18.07 -9.84 -9.29
C SER A 358 18.59 -9.39 -7.92
N LEU A 359 18.00 -8.32 -7.35
CA LEU A 359 18.38 -7.79 -6.04
C LEU A 359 17.97 -8.73 -4.90
N LEU A 360 16.81 -9.41 -5.01
CA LEU A 360 16.42 -10.43 -4.04
C LEU A 360 17.43 -11.59 -4.04
N ASN A 361 17.76 -12.12 -5.19
CA ASN A 361 18.72 -13.23 -5.32
C ASN A 361 20.13 -12.84 -4.87
N GLN A 362 20.55 -11.59 -5.08
CA GLN A 362 21.76 -11.06 -4.47
C GLN A 362 21.70 -11.15 -2.94
N VAL A 363 20.62 -10.67 -2.34
CA VAL A 363 20.41 -10.71 -0.87
C VAL A 363 20.34 -12.15 -0.35
N LEU A 364 19.67 -13.04 -1.07
CA LEU A 364 19.60 -14.45 -0.70
C LEU A 364 20.98 -15.10 -0.72
N ASN A 365 21.79 -14.82 -1.75
CA ASN A 365 23.15 -15.32 -1.85
C ASN A 365 24.05 -14.78 -0.71
N GLU A 366 23.95 -13.48 -0.37
CA GLU A 366 24.65 -12.87 0.78
C GLU A 366 24.35 -13.62 2.10
N LYS A 367 23.18 -14.26 2.19
CA LYS A 367 22.70 -15.01 3.38
C LYS A 367 22.91 -16.52 3.28
N GLY A 368 23.49 -17.02 2.18
CA GLY A 368 23.63 -18.46 1.95
C GLY A 368 22.30 -19.19 1.70
N LEU A 369 21.28 -18.47 1.23
CA LEU A 369 19.95 -19.01 0.92
C LEU A 369 19.86 -19.34 -0.58
N PRO A 370 19.04 -20.35 -0.95
CA PRO A 370 18.85 -20.69 -2.36
C PRO A 370 18.15 -19.55 -3.11
N PRO A 371 18.53 -19.30 -4.38
CA PRO A 371 17.87 -18.33 -5.21
C PRO A 371 16.44 -18.75 -5.55
N VAL A 372 15.59 -17.77 -5.85
CA VAL A 372 14.21 -17.96 -6.34
C VAL A 372 14.12 -17.62 -7.82
N SER A 373 13.12 -18.22 -8.51
CA SER A 373 12.91 -18.04 -9.95
C SER A 373 11.63 -17.26 -10.25
N GLY A 374 11.68 -16.47 -11.30
CA GLY A 374 10.52 -15.80 -11.91
C GLY A 374 9.88 -16.62 -13.06
N ARG A 375 10.21 -17.91 -13.14
CA ARG A 375 9.76 -18.81 -14.21
C ARG A 375 9.09 -20.04 -13.63
#